data_3af54bcd1be05cd5901eab090a27220a
#
_entry.id   3af54bcd1be05cd5901eab090a27220a
#
_cell.length_a   1.000
_cell.length_b   1.000
_cell.length_c   1.000
_cell.angle_alpha   90.00
_cell.angle_beta   90.00
_cell.angle_gamma   90.00
#
_symmetry.space_group_name_H-M   'P 1'
#
loop_
_entity.id
_entity.type
_entity.pdbx_description
1 polymer ?
#
loop_
_entity_poly.entity_id
_entity_poly.type
_entity_poly.pdbx_seq_one_letter_code
_entity_poly.pdbx_strand_id
1 'polypeptide(L)'
;MKLILSSCDFRNEKSKKTIIDNLSKPIDQCKLLFIPNEKATHEAIHSEKYFLRMQEFGFTKDNIAVFDYYNEQQFINLDLDIIYISGGNTFATLKRIKDCGFDKEIIRYVRSGVLYIGGSAGAHIATQSVAHIAAFDPIPDGMTDFKGLGLFDGIIFCHYTEEHKALYDKLKSEGKYKVFALRDEDSLVVASTNDDVIRHYDLMIDENNDPVRDPEPLRESVCPRY
;
A
#
# COMPACT_ATOMS: atom_id res chain seq x y z
N MET A 1 -6.54 -0.73 14.86
CA MET A 1 -6.12 -0.40 13.48
C MET A 1 -5.24 -1.53 12.97
N LYS A 2 -5.42 -1.99 11.72
CA LYS A 2 -4.55 -3.00 11.09
C LYS A 2 -4.18 -2.57 9.67
N LEU A 3 -2.91 -2.70 9.31
CA LEU A 3 -2.39 -2.39 7.98
C LEU A 3 -1.60 -3.58 7.46
N ILE A 4 -1.64 -3.82 6.15
CA ILE A 4 -0.75 -4.73 5.44
C ILE A 4 -0.13 -3.92 4.30
N LEU A 5 1.18 -3.70 4.38
CA LEU A 5 1.94 -2.88 3.45
C LEU A 5 2.95 -3.79 2.74
N SER A 6 2.92 -3.87 1.43
CA SER A 6 3.76 -4.78 0.65
C SER A 6 4.25 -4.14 -0.64
N SER A 7 5.33 -4.66 -1.19
CA SER A 7 5.81 -4.21 -2.50
C SER A 7 4.92 -4.69 -3.64
N CYS A 8 4.55 -5.98 -3.65
CA CYS A 8 3.84 -6.58 -4.78
C CYS A 8 2.39 -6.99 -4.52
N ASP A 9 1.91 -6.85 -3.28
CA ASP A 9 0.53 -7.16 -2.86
C ASP A 9 0.04 -8.57 -3.29
N PHE A 10 -1.18 -8.69 -3.84
CA PHE A 10 -1.76 -9.93 -4.32
C PHE A 10 -1.04 -10.56 -5.53
N ARG A 11 -0.10 -9.86 -6.16
CA ARG A 11 0.62 -10.30 -7.36
C ARG A 11 1.87 -11.12 -7.05
N ASN A 12 2.32 -11.12 -5.81
CA ASN A 12 3.39 -12.01 -5.31
C ASN A 12 2.78 -13.04 -4.36
N GLU A 13 3.11 -14.32 -4.52
CA GLU A 13 2.50 -15.41 -3.76
C GLU A 13 2.76 -15.30 -2.25
N LYS A 14 3.96 -14.86 -1.82
CA LYS A 14 4.27 -14.64 -0.39
C LYS A 14 3.43 -13.49 0.17
N SER A 15 3.40 -12.34 -0.54
CA SER A 15 2.60 -11.18 -0.11
C SER A 15 1.12 -11.52 -0.09
N LYS A 16 0.61 -12.24 -1.11
CA LYS A 16 -0.76 -12.75 -1.15
C LYS A 16 -1.07 -13.64 0.04
N LYS A 17 -0.17 -14.59 0.34
CA LYS A 17 -0.33 -15.46 1.51
C LYS A 17 -0.38 -14.64 2.80
N THR A 18 0.53 -13.68 2.98
CA THR A 18 0.53 -12.79 4.16
C THR A 18 -0.80 -12.03 4.27
N ILE A 19 -1.34 -11.52 3.16
CA ILE A 19 -2.64 -10.84 3.17
C ILE A 19 -3.73 -11.81 3.63
N ILE A 20 -3.85 -12.98 2.99
CA ILE A 20 -4.89 -13.98 3.28
C ILE A 20 -4.84 -14.45 4.74
N ASP A 21 -3.65 -14.78 5.25
CA ASP A 21 -3.46 -15.26 6.62
C ASP A 21 -3.82 -14.19 7.68
N ASN A 22 -3.90 -12.94 7.27
CA ASN A 22 -4.19 -11.81 8.15
C ASN A 22 -5.61 -11.24 8.00
N LEU A 23 -6.46 -11.84 7.17
CA LEU A 23 -7.87 -11.48 7.09
C LEU A 23 -8.63 -11.98 8.33
N SER A 24 -9.70 -11.28 8.71
CA SER A 24 -10.58 -11.67 9.82
C SER A 24 -11.61 -12.73 9.44
N LYS A 25 -11.81 -12.94 8.16
CA LYS A 25 -12.76 -13.89 7.57
C LYS A 25 -12.30 -14.29 6.17
N PRO A 26 -12.88 -15.35 5.56
CA PRO A 26 -12.55 -15.74 4.18
C PRO A 26 -12.65 -14.58 3.21
N ILE A 27 -11.72 -14.50 2.24
CA ILE A 27 -11.59 -13.37 1.30
C ILE A 27 -12.86 -13.16 0.45
N ASP A 28 -13.54 -14.23 0.08
CA ASP A 28 -14.79 -14.21 -0.67
C ASP A 28 -15.98 -13.60 0.10
N GLN A 29 -15.85 -13.48 1.42
CA GLN A 29 -16.83 -12.84 2.31
C GLN A 29 -16.43 -11.41 2.70
N CYS A 30 -15.22 -10.97 2.35
CA CYS A 30 -14.74 -9.62 2.68
C CYS A 30 -15.33 -8.57 1.75
N LYS A 31 -15.89 -7.51 2.32
CA LYS A 31 -16.36 -6.32 1.60
C LYS A 31 -15.18 -5.39 1.33
N LEU A 32 -14.86 -5.23 0.07
CA LEU A 32 -13.70 -4.50 -0.43
C LEU A 32 -14.08 -3.16 -1.02
N LEU A 33 -13.40 -2.09 -0.60
CA LEU A 33 -13.26 -0.87 -1.39
C LEU A 33 -11.89 -0.89 -2.07
N PHE A 34 -11.89 -1.10 -3.38
CA PHE A 34 -10.68 -0.99 -4.18
C PHE A 34 -10.52 0.43 -4.70
N ILE A 35 -9.38 1.06 -4.39
CA ILE A 35 -9.02 2.39 -4.87
C ILE A 35 -7.98 2.23 -5.98
N PRO A 36 -8.37 2.41 -7.25
CA PRO A 36 -7.47 2.27 -8.39
C PRO A 36 -6.46 3.42 -8.43
N ASN A 37 -5.35 3.20 -9.13
CA ASN A 37 -4.28 4.19 -9.26
C ASN A 37 -4.66 5.37 -10.18
N GLU A 38 -3.71 6.27 -10.38
CA GLU A 38 -3.85 7.49 -11.18
C GLU A 38 -4.28 7.26 -12.63
N LYS A 39 -4.01 6.08 -13.19
CA LYS A 39 -4.35 5.72 -14.60
C LYS A 39 -5.81 5.34 -14.79
N ALA A 40 -6.59 5.26 -13.70
CA ALA A 40 -7.99 4.90 -13.79
C ALA A 40 -8.80 6.02 -14.46
N THR A 41 -9.27 5.73 -15.66
CA THR A 41 -10.24 6.60 -16.37
C THR A 41 -11.64 6.34 -15.83
N HIS A 42 -12.55 7.30 -16.04
CA HIS A 42 -13.96 7.13 -15.69
C HIS A 42 -14.56 5.86 -16.33
N GLU A 43 -14.28 5.62 -17.60
CA GLU A 43 -14.73 4.43 -18.31
C GLU A 43 -14.17 3.13 -17.67
N ALA A 44 -12.88 3.11 -17.32
CA ALA A 44 -12.27 1.94 -16.71
C ALA A 44 -12.84 1.62 -15.32
N ILE A 45 -13.19 2.65 -14.53
CA ILE A 45 -13.81 2.50 -13.21
C ILE A 45 -15.18 1.82 -13.33
N HIS A 46 -15.96 2.18 -14.33
CA HIS A 46 -17.31 1.63 -14.57
C HIS A 46 -17.32 0.36 -15.44
N SER A 47 -16.15 -0.11 -15.88
CA SER A 47 -16.02 -1.36 -16.62
C SER A 47 -15.84 -2.58 -15.71
N GLU A 48 -15.91 -3.79 -16.29
CA GLU A 48 -15.62 -5.04 -15.58
C GLU A 48 -14.13 -5.21 -15.20
N LYS A 49 -13.23 -4.36 -15.71
CA LYS A 49 -11.77 -4.52 -15.59
C LYS A 49 -11.29 -4.72 -14.15
N TYR A 50 -11.73 -3.86 -13.24
CA TYR A 50 -11.27 -3.93 -11.84
C TYR A 50 -12.01 -5.01 -11.07
N PHE A 51 -13.28 -5.27 -11.37
CA PHE A 51 -14.04 -6.38 -10.79
C PHE A 51 -13.40 -7.71 -11.10
N LEU A 52 -13.07 -7.97 -12.36
CA LEU A 52 -12.40 -9.22 -12.80
C LEU A 52 -11.06 -9.40 -12.09
N ARG A 53 -10.24 -8.34 -11.99
CA ARG A 53 -8.97 -8.39 -11.27
C ARG A 53 -9.16 -8.74 -9.79
N MET A 54 -10.11 -8.14 -9.10
CA MET A 54 -10.35 -8.42 -7.67
C MET A 54 -10.90 -9.85 -7.49
N GLN A 55 -11.69 -10.35 -8.44
CA GLN A 55 -12.15 -11.74 -8.44
C GLN A 55 -10.98 -12.73 -8.62
N GLU A 56 -9.97 -12.41 -9.45
CA GLU A 56 -8.74 -13.21 -9.58
C GLU A 56 -7.97 -13.30 -8.24
N PHE A 57 -8.08 -12.28 -7.40
CA PHE A 57 -7.49 -12.30 -6.05
C PHE A 57 -8.31 -13.11 -5.04
N GLY A 58 -9.57 -13.45 -5.36
CA GLY A 58 -10.45 -14.27 -4.56
C GLY A 58 -11.68 -13.56 -4.00
N PHE A 59 -11.89 -12.27 -4.29
CA PHE A 59 -13.08 -11.55 -3.85
C PHE A 59 -14.32 -11.93 -4.65
N THR A 60 -15.48 -11.93 -4.01
CA THR A 60 -16.78 -12.10 -4.69
C THR A 60 -17.23 -10.77 -5.30
N LYS A 61 -17.76 -10.80 -6.52
CA LYS A 61 -18.16 -9.59 -7.27
C LYS A 61 -19.07 -8.66 -6.47
N ASP A 62 -20.07 -9.20 -5.80
CA ASP A 62 -21.07 -8.40 -5.03
C ASP A 62 -20.47 -7.72 -3.79
N ASN A 63 -19.27 -8.16 -3.37
CA ASN A 63 -18.54 -7.60 -2.25
C ASN A 63 -17.47 -6.58 -2.67
N ILE A 64 -17.38 -6.25 -3.97
CA ILE A 64 -16.37 -5.32 -4.50
C ILE A 64 -17.02 -3.98 -4.82
N ALA A 65 -16.52 -2.92 -4.20
CA ALA A 65 -16.75 -1.54 -4.61
C ALA A 65 -15.47 -1.01 -5.25
N VAL A 66 -15.57 -0.44 -6.44
CA VAL A 66 -14.45 0.24 -7.12
C VAL A 66 -14.62 1.74 -6.93
N PHE A 67 -13.64 2.38 -6.29
CA PHE A 67 -13.71 3.80 -5.97
C PHE A 67 -13.77 4.67 -7.23
N ASP A 68 -14.76 5.54 -7.27
CA ASP A 68 -14.92 6.53 -8.32
C ASP A 68 -14.50 7.92 -7.82
N TYR A 69 -13.37 8.39 -8.33
CA TYR A 69 -12.82 9.72 -8.00
C TYR A 69 -13.70 10.89 -8.42
N TYR A 70 -14.67 10.65 -9.28
CA TYR A 70 -15.61 11.68 -9.77
C TYR A 70 -16.91 11.72 -8.97
N ASN A 71 -17.09 10.75 -8.06
CA ASN A 71 -18.30 10.61 -7.26
C ASN A 71 -17.99 9.99 -5.86
N GLU A 72 -17.04 10.58 -5.17
CA GLU A 72 -16.50 10.11 -3.89
C GLU A 72 -17.58 10.00 -2.78
N GLN A 73 -18.64 10.80 -2.88
CA GLN A 73 -19.72 10.80 -1.89
C GLN A 73 -20.45 9.46 -1.75
N GLN A 74 -20.46 8.65 -2.81
CA GLN A 74 -21.08 7.31 -2.80
C GLN A 74 -20.32 6.32 -1.90
N PHE A 75 -19.08 6.64 -1.53
CA PHE A 75 -18.20 5.75 -0.76
C PHE A 75 -18.07 6.15 0.71
N ILE A 76 -18.85 7.14 1.14
CA ILE A 76 -18.94 7.56 2.55
C ILE A 76 -19.90 6.63 3.30
N ASN A 77 -19.50 6.20 4.51
CA ASN A 77 -20.31 5.34 5.41
C ASN A 77 -20.67 3.95 4.84
N LEU A 78 -19.86 3.41 3.95
CA LEU A 78 -20.00 2.01 3.54
C LEU A 78 -19.64 1.08 4.69
N ASP A 79 -20.29 -0.08 4.72
CA ASP A 79 -19.92 -1.20 5.57
C ASP A 79 -18.80 -1.99 4.89
N LEU A 80 -17.55 -1.78 5.31
CA LEU A 80 -16.34 -2.30 4.69
C LEU A 80 -15.51 -3.14 5.66
N ASP A 81 -14.88 -4.18 5.13
CA ASP A 81 -13.85 -4.94 5.82
C ASP A 81 -12.43 -4.49 5.40
N ILE A 82 -12.28 -4.11 4.14
CA ILE A 82 -10.97 -3.82 3.52
C ILE A 82 -11.04 -2.56 2.66
N ILE A 83 -10.01 -1.72 2.78
CA ILE A 83 -9.63 -0.72 1.77
C ILE A 83 -8.32 -1.17 1.16
N TYR A 84 -8.28 -1.30 -0.18
CA TYR A 84 -7.09 -1.67 -0.90
C TYR A 84 -6.69 -0.60 -1.91
N ILE A 85 -5.48 -0.06 -1.75
CA ILE A 85 -4.84 0.85 -2.71
C ILE A 85 -3.70 0.10 -3.40
N SER A 86 -3.82 -0.04 -4.71
CA SER A 86 -2.81 -0.75 -5.52
C SER A 86 -1.60 0.14 -5.84
N GLY A 87 -0.62 -0.44 -6.52
CA GLY A 87 0.52 0.32 -7.04
C GLY A 87 0.19 1.20 -8.25
N GLY A 88 1.15 2.03 -8.62
CA GLY A 88 1.09 3.03 -9.68
C GLY A 88 2.09 4.14 -9.36
N ASN A 89 1.91 5.35 -9.91
CA ASN A 89 2.69 6.50 -9.48
C ASN A 89 2.19 6.97 -8.11
N THR A 90 3.09 6.97 -7.13
CA THR A 90 2.78 7.31 -5.73
C THR A 90 2.21 8.72 -5.59
N PHE A 91 2.85 9.70 -6.24
CA PHE A 91 2.45 11.11 -6.12
C PHE A 91 1.13 11.39 -6.81
N ALA A 92 0.96 10.88 -8.03
CA ALA A 92 -0.25 11.12 -8.81
C ALA A 92 -1.48 10.45 -8.17
N THR A 93 -1.31 9.22 -7.63
CA THR A 93 -2.39 8.54 -6.90
C THR A 93 -2.74 9.27 -5.60
N LEU A 94 -1.73 9.67 -4.80
CA LEU A 94 -1.94 10.42 -3.57
C LEU A 94 -2.60 11.77 -3.84
N LYS A 95 -2.11 12.51 -4.85
CA LYS A 95 -2.70 13.78 -5.25
C LYS A 95 -4.18 13.62 -5.59
N ARG A 96 -4.52 12.63 -6.39
CA ARG A 96 -5.89 12.37 -6.81
C ARG A 96 -6.82 12.04 -5.65
N ILE A 97 -6.35 11.24 -4.68
CA ILE A 97 -7.08 10.93 -3.44
C ILE A 97 -7.32 12.20 -2.61
N LYS A 98 -6.31 13.08 -2.50
CA LYS A 98 -6.42 14.34 -1.75
C LYS A 98 -7.27 15.37 -2.46
N ASP A 99 -7.17 15.49 -3.78
CA ASP A 99 -7.92 16.46 -4.57
C ASP A 99 -9.45 16.23 -4.47
N CYS A 100 -9.89 14.97 -4.38
CA CYS A 100 -11.30 14.65 -4.12
C CYS A 100 -11.66 14.61 -2.60
N GLY A 101 -10.70 14.84 -1.70
CA GLY A 101 -10.92 14.89 -0.25
C GLY A 101 -11.14 13.53 0.43
N PHE A 102 -10.98 12.42 -0.29
CA PHE A 102 -11.24 11.07 0.22
C PHE A 102 -10.13 10.54 1.15
N ASP A 103 -8.98 11.20 1.20
CA ASP A 103 -7.89 10.90 2.16
C ASP A 103 -8.38 10.85 3.62
N LYS A 104 -9.25 11.78 4.01
CA LYS A 104 -9.83 11.84 5.35
C LYS A 104 -10.75 10.66 5.64
N GLU A 105 -11.52 10.24 4.65
CA GLU A 105 -12.42 9.09 4.77
C GLU A 105 -11.65 7.78 4.88
N ILE A 106 -10.58 7.60 4.10
CA ILE A 106 -9.66 6.44 4.25
C ILE A 106 -9.15 6.37 5.68
N ILE A 107 -8.63 7.50 6.21
CA ILE A 107 -8.11 7.56 7.58
C ILE A 107 -9.22 7.22 8.59
N ARG A 108 -10.43 7.73 8.41
CA ARG A 108 -11.59 7.46 9.28
C ARG A 108 -11.94 5.97 9.28
N TYR A 109 -12.05 5.35 8.12
CA TYR A 109 -12.33 3.92 7.97
C TYR A 109 -11.28 3.05 8.67
N VAL A 110 -10.01 3.33 8.40
CA VAL A 110 -8.91 2.52 8.96
C VAL A 110 -8.85 2.68 10.49
N ARG A 111 -9.09 3.87 11.02
CA ARG A 111 -9.16 4.10 12.47
C ARG A 111 -10.39 3.45 13.12
N SER A 112 -11.48 3.27 12.37
CA SER A 112 -12.66 2.53 12.88
C SER A 112 -12.51 1.01 12.82
N GLY A 113 -11.38 0.50 12.27
CA GLY A 113 -11.08 -0.93 12.28
C GLY A 113 -11.07 -1.61 10.91
N VAL A 114 -11.39 -0.89 9.83
CA VAL A 114 -11.26 -1.42 8.46
C VAL A 114 -9.79 -1.70 8.17
N LEU A 115 -9.51 -2.89 7.61
CA LEU A 115 -8.15 -3.28 7.21
C LEU A 115 -7.69 -2.45 6.03
N TYR A 116 -6.51 -1.84 6.14
CA TYR A 116 -5.83 -1.20 5.01
C TYR A 116 -4.84 -2.15 4.36
N ILE A 117 -4.96 -2.35 3.06
CA ILE A 117 -3.97 -3.06 2.24
C ILE A 117 -3.35 -2.05 1.28
N GLY A 118 -2.03 -1.89 1.34
CA GLY A 118 -1.28 -1.02 0.44
C GLY A 118 -0.24 -1.82 -0.33
N GLY A 119 -0.33 -1.81 -1.67
CA GLY A 119 0.67 -2.39 -2.55
C GLY A 119 1.53 -1.31 -3.21
N SER A 120 2.86 -1.39 -3.14
CA SER A 120 3.78 -0.44 -3.78
C SER A 120 3.41 1.01 -3.47
N ALA A 121 2.88 1.78 -4.43
CA ALA A 121 2.39 3.14 -4.20
C ALA A 121 1.41 3.23 -3.01
N GLY A 122 0.49 2.26 -2.87
CA GLY A 122 -0.43 2.20 -1.74
C GLY A 122 0.28 2.04 -0.39
N ALA A 123 1.40 1.30 -0.34
CA ALA A 123 2.22 1.20 0.85
C ALA A 123 2.91 2.53 1.18
N HIS A 124 3.47 3.21 0.19
CA HIS A 124 4.05 4.56 0.36
C HIS A 124 3.01 5.57 0.86
N ILE A 125 1.82 5.58 0.26
CA ILE A 125 0.72 6.51 0.60
C ILE A 125 0.30 6.38 2.06
N ALA A 126 0.36 5.18 2.65
CA ALA A 126 0.02 4.95 4.06
C ALA A 126 0.98 5.62 5.04
N THR A 127 2.20 5.97 4.63
CA THR A 127 3.29 6.47 5.49
C THR A 127 3.12 7.95 5.89
N GLN A 128 4.07 8.46 6.68
CA GLN A 128 4.09 9.87 7.07
C GLN A 128 4.48 10.80 5.91
N SER A 129 5.33 10.32 4.99
CA SER A 129 5.85 11.13 3.89
C SER A 129 6.20 10.25 2.69
N VAL A 130 5.88 10.73 1.50
CA VAL A 130 6.26 10.11 0.23
C VAL A 130 7.42 10.85 -0.47
N ALA A 131 8.01 11.87 0.17
CA ALA A 131 9.00 12.75 -0.47
C ALA A 131 10.23 11.99 -1.03
N HIS A 132 10.66 10.91 -0.37
CA HIS A 132 11.80 10.10 -0.80
C HIS A 132 11.55 9.37 -2.13
N ILE A 133 10.29 9.15 -2.50
CA ILE A 133 9.91 8.49 -3.76
C ILE A 133 10.15 9.39 -4.98
N ALA A 134 10.44 10.69 -4.80
CA ALA A 134 10.82 11.60 -5.88
C ALA A 134 12.08 11.15 -6.68
N ALA A 135 12.88 10.25 -6.11
CA ALA A 135 13.99 9.63 -6.83
C ALA A 135 13.54 8.57 -7.86
N PHE A 136 12.28 8.08 -7.78
CA PHE A 136 11.80 6.92 -8.54
C PHE A 136 10.52 7.20 -9.33
N ASP A 137 9.63 8.04 -8.80
CA ASP A 137 8.36 8.41 -9.42
C ASP A 137 8.36 9.88 -9.86
N PRO A 138 7.86 10.20 -11.04
CA PRO A 138 7.68 11.58 -11.46
C PRO A 138 6.60 12.27 -10.59
N ILE A 139 6.89 13.51 -10.23
CA ILE A 139 5.98 14.36 -9.44
C ILE A 139 5.03 15.09 -10.40
N PRO A 140 3.71 15.00 -10.23
CA PRO A 140 2.75 15.77 -11.00
C PRO A 140 2.92 17.29 -10.82
N ASP A 141 2.63 18.05 -11.86
CA ASP A 141 2.68 19.50 -11.82
C ASP A 141 1.82 20.06 -10.68
N GLY A 142 2.37 21.05 -9.99
CA GLY A 142 1.70 21.76 -8.91
C GLY A 142 1.58 20.96 -7.58
N MET A 143 2.11 19.75 -7.48
CA MET A 143 2.13 19.01 -6.21
C MET A 143 3.27 19.52 -5.31
N THR A 144 2.91 20.05 -4.15
CA THR A 144 3.86 20.57 -3.14
C THR A 144 3.72 19.87 -1.79
N ASP A 145 2.62 19.17 -1.54
CA ASP A 145 2.38 18.41 -0.31
C ASP A 145 2.73 16.93 -0.50
N PHE A 146 3.81 16.51 0.15
CA PHE A 146 4.31 15.13 0.14
C PHE A 146 3.97 14.34 1.40
N LYS A 147 3.05 14.82 2.24
CA LYS A 147 2.57 14.07 3.39
C LYS A 147 1.73 12.89 2.90
N GLY A 148 2.02 11.70 3.41
CA GLY A 148 1.14 10.54 3.23
C GLY A 148 -0.11 10.63 4.11
N LEU A 149 -0.81 9.51 4.25
CA LEU A 149 -2.01 9.41 5.10
C LEU A 149 -1.68 9.38 6.61
N GLY A 150 -0.41 9.15 6.98
CA GLY A 150 0.01 9.08 8.38
C GLY A 150 -0.60 7.93 9.17
N LEU A 151 -0.94 6.83 8.48
CA LEU A 151 -1.44 5.59 9.08
C LEU A 151 -0.29 4.75 9.64
N PHE A 152 0.89 4.87 9.07
CA PHE A 152 2.11 4.16 9.45
C PHE A 152 3.17 5.14 9.94
N ASP A 153 3.76 4.82 11.11
CA ASP A 153 4.81 5.64 11.74
C ASP A 153 6.19 5.35 11.14
N GLY A 154 6.46 5.92 9.99
CA GLY A 154 7.72 5.78 9.26
C GLY A 154 7.56 6.10 7.79
N ILE A 155 8.59 5.74 7.01
CA ILE A 155 8.61 5.76 5.55
C ILE A 155 9.07 4.38 5.04
N ILE A 156 8.63 4.00 3.85
CA ILE A 156 8.88 2.68 3.27
C ILE A 156 9.52 2.84 1.89
N PHE A 157 10.54 2.04 1.60
CA PHE A 157 11.01 1.76 0.25
C PHE A 157 10.40 0.44 -0.21
N CYS A 158 9.51 0.47 -1.20
CA CYS A 158 9.09 -0.73 -1.91
C CYS A 158 10.06 -1.07 -3.04
N HIS A 159 10.07 -2.33 -3.49
CA HIS A 159 10.96 -2.83 -4.53
C HIS A 159 12.43 -2.57 -4.23
N TYR A 160 12.80 -2.69 -2.95
CA TYR A 160 14.14 -2.35 -2.48
C TYR A 160 15.21 -3.20 -3.15
N THR A 161 16.22 -2.51 -3.70
CA THR A 161 17.43 -3.09 -4.29
C THR A 161 18.65 -2.31 -3.81
N GLU A 162 19.86 -2.76 -4.16
CA GLU A 162 21.10 -2.05 -3.83
C GLU A 162 21.17 -0.61 -4.39
N GLU A 163 20.44 -0.31 -5.46
CA GLU A 163 20.34 1.05 -6.00
C GLU A 163 19.69 2.04 -5.02
N HIS A 164 18.82 1.54 -4.15
CA HIS A 164 18.14 2.34 -3.12
C HIS A 164 19.02 2.61 -1.90
N LYS A 165 20.10 1.81 -1.72
CA LYS A 165 20.88 1.77 -0.47
C LYS A 165 21.43 3.14 -0.05
N ALA A 166 22.00 3.90 -0.97
CA ALA A 166 22.59 5.20 -0.65
C ALA A 166 21.56 6.19 -0.09
N LEU A 167 20.35 6.22 -0.68
CA LEU A 167 19.26 7.07 -0.20
C LEU A 167 18.67 6.55 1.10
N TYR A 168 18.52 5.23 1.22
CA TYR A 168 18.06 4.57 2.45
C TYR A 168 18.97 4.91 3.64
N ASP A 169 20.29 4.70 3.51
CA ASP A 169 21.27 4.96 4.56
C ASP A 169 21.28 6.45 4.94
N LYS A 170 21.18 7.34 3.95
CA LYS A 170 21.08 8.79 4.19
C LYS A 170 19.85 9.12 5.04
N LEU A 171 18.67 8.67 4.64
CA LEU A 171 17.42 8.99 5.35
C LEU A 171 17.38 8.36 6.76
N LYS A 172 17.97 7.16 6.91
CA LYS A 172 18.13 6.51 8.21
C LYS A 172 19.05 7.33 9.13
N SER A 173 20.17 7.83 8.59
CA SER A 173 21.12 8.68 9.37
C SER A 173 20.56 10.04 9.76
N GLU A 174 19.66 10.61 8.95
CA GLU A 174 18.96 11.86 9.26
C GLU A 174 18.04 11.74 10.49
N GLY A 175 17.59 10.52 10.80
CA GLY A 175 16.79 10.23 12.01
C GLY A 175 15.41 10.90 12.06
N LYS A 176 14.95 11.48 10.95
CA LYS A 176 13.65 12.16 10.89
C LYS A 176 12.48 11.19 10.90
N TYR A 177 12.64 10.02 10.28
CA TYR A 177 11.63 8.98 10.18
C TYR A 177 12.26 7.63 10.51
N LYS A 178 11.45 6.68 10.97
CA LYS A 178 11.79 5.26 10.88
C LYS A 178 11.76 4.88 9.40
N VAL A 179 12.82 4.21 8.91
CA VAL A 179 12.97 3.87 7.49
C VAL A 179 12.91 2.36 7.34
N PHE A 180 12.02 1.89 6.48
CA PHE A 180 11.82 0.46 6.21
C PHE A 180 12.10 0.15 4.74
N ALA A 181 12.62 -1.04 4.47
CA ALA A 181 12.87 -1.52 3.13
C ALA A 181 12.08 -2.82 2.90
N LEU A 182 11.32 -2.89 1.83
CA LEU A 182 10.56 -4.05 1.40
C LEU A 182 11.04 -4.47 0.01
N ARG A 183 11.52 -5.71 -0.11
CA ARG A 183 11.77 -6.36 -1.41
C ARG A 183 10.44 -6.78 -2.04
N ASP A 184 10.44 -7.26 -3.27
CA ASP A 184 9.21 -7.63 -4.00
C ASP A 184 8.33 -8.65 -3.28
N GLU A 185 8.93 -9.53 -2.49
CA GLU A 185 8.24 -10.58 -1.74
C GLU A 185 7.86 -10.18 -0.31
N ASP A 186 8.33 -9.02 0.16
CA ASP A 186 8.17 -8.60 1.55
C ASP A 186 6.81 -7.92 1.79
N SER A 187 6.31 -8.16 3.01
CA SER A 187 5.11 -7.51 3.53
C SER A 187 5.29 -7.12 4.99
N LEU A 188 4.80 -5.96 5.35
CA LEU A 188 4.76 -5.45 6.72
C LEU A 188 3.34 -5.51 7.24
N VAL A 189 3.09 -6.26 8.30
CA VAL A 189 1.79 -6.27 8.99
C VAL A 189 1.90 -5.44 10.25
N VAL A 190 1.09 -4.39 10.30
CA VAL A 190 1.00 -3.48 11.44
C VAL A 190 -0.33 -3.71 12.13
N ALA A 191 -0.31 -4.12 13.39
CA ALA A 191 -1.50 -4.23 14.22
C ALA A 191 -1.30 -3.34 15.45
N SER A 192 -2.09 -2.28 15.56
CA SER A 192 -2.18 -1.49 16.78
C SER A 192 -3.16 -2.19 17.72
N THR A 193 -2.62 -2.91 18.69
CA THR A 193 -3.26 -3.12 19.98
C THR A 193 -2.75 -2.02 20.91
N ASN A 194 -3.26 -1.85 22.11
CA ASN A 194 -2.88 -0.77 23.05
C ASN A 194 -1.35 -0.64 23.32
N ASP A 195 -0.56 -1.58 22.83
CA ASP A 195 0.90 -1.53 22.72
C ASP A 195 1.24 -1.67 21.24
N ASP A 196 1.92 -0.68 20.65
CA ASP A 196 2.32 -0.61 19.23
C ASP A 196 3.18 -1.82 18.81
N VAL A 197 2.54 -2.95 18.51
CA VAL A 197 3.22 -4.17 18.07
C VAL A 197 3.28 -4.17 16.55
N ILE A 198 4.41 -3.76 16.01
CA ILE A 198 4.76 -4.01 14.60
C ILE A 198 5.19 -5.48 14.51
N ARG A 199 4.39 -6.31 13.84
CA ARG A 199 4.78 -7.66 13.50
C ARG A 199 5.35 -7.67 12.10
N HIS A 200 6.64 -7.95 12.01
CA HIS A 200 7.32 -8.14 10.75
C HIS A 200 7.11 -9.59 10.30
N TYR A 201 6.45 -9.78 9.16
CA TYR A 201 6.37 -11.08 8.51
C TYR A 201 7.28 -11.05 7.27
N ASP A 202 8.24 -11.95 7.26
CA ASP A 202 9.19 -12.17 6.16
C ASP A 202 10.07 -10.95 5.79
N LEU A 203 10.26 -10.00 6.71
CA LEU A 203 11.27 -8.98 6.51
C LEU A 203 12.64 -9.61 6.75
N MET A 204 13.45 -9.70 5.71
CA MET A 204 14.87 -10.04 5.84
C MET A 204 15.65 -8.81 6.32
N ILE A 205 15.36 -8.37 7.52
CA ILE A 205 16.06 -7.29 8.20
C ILE A 205 16.66 -7.85 9.49
N ASP A 206 17.83 -7.33 9.87
CA ASP A 206 18.47 -7.67 11.13
C ASP A 206 17.78 -6.94 12.33
N GLU A 207 18.28 -7.21 13.54
CA GLU A 207 17.81 -6.60 14.78
C GLU A 207 17.93 -5.06 14.82
N ASN A 208 18.75 -4.47 13.92
CA ASN A 208 18.91 -3.04 13.75
C ASN A 208 17.98 -2.47 12.69
N ASN A 209 17.07 -3.28 12.14
CA ASN A 209 16.16 -2.90 11.05
C ASN A 209 16.88 -2.65 9.71
N ASP A 210 18.03 -3.29 9.49
CA ASP A 210 18.77 -3.25 8.24
C ASP A 210 18.43 -4.46 7.34
N PRO A 211 18.38 -4.28 5.99
CA PRO A 211 18.17 -5.39 5.08
C PRO A 211 19.28 -6.45 5.23
N VAL A 212 18.90 -7.69 5.53
CA VAL A 212 19.86 -8.79 5.61
C VAL A 212 20.36 -9.12 4.20
N ARG A 213 21.67 -9.22 4.02
CA ARG A 213 22.27 -9.66 2.75
C ARG A 213 21.99 -11.15 2.56
N ASP A 214 21.27 -11.47 1.49
CA ASP A 214 21.10 -12.86 1.07
C ASP A 214 22.43 -13.36 0.44
N PRO A 215 22.96 -14.51 0.86
CA PRO A 215 24.17 -15.06 0.27
C PRO A 215 23.97 -15.71 -1.11
N GLU A 216 22.72 -15.84 -1.60
CA GLU A 216 22.45 -16.41 -2.92
C GLU A 216 22.03 -15.37 -3.95
N PRO A 217 22.46 -15.51 -5.24
CA PRO A 217 22.03 -14.60 -6.29
C PRO A 217 20.52 -14.70 -6.53
N LEU A 218 19.83 -13.59 -6.40
CA LEU A 218 18.40 -13.44 -6.62
C LEU A 218 18.00 -14.04 -7.98
N ARG A 219 17.12 -15.03 -7.97
CA ARG A 219 16.32 -15.35 -9.16
C ARG A 219 15.42 -14.15 -9.42
N GLU A 220 15.53 -13.59 -10.63
CA GLU A 220 14.72 -12.47 -11.09
C GLU A 220 13.22 -12.82 -10.99
N SER A 221 12.60 -12.55 -9.87
CA SER A 221 11.14 -12.48 -9.77
C SER A 221 10.73 -11.06 -10.13
N VAL A 222 10.64 -10.77 -11.41
CA VAL A 222 10.19 -9.46 -11.88
C VAL A 222 8.70 -9.32 -11.56
N CYS A 223 8.40 -8.57 -10.51
CA CYS A 223 7.03 -8.10 -10.29
C CYS A 223 6.64 -7.21 -11.50
N PRO A 224 5.55 -7.51 -12.23
CA PRO A 224 5.15 -6.70 -13.38
C PRO A 224 4.91 -5.26 -12.91
N ARG A 225 5.78 -4.35 -13.33
CA ARG A 225 5.55 -2.91 -13.12
C ARG A 225 4.34 -2.48 -13.92
N TYR A 226 3.53 -1.59 -13.38
CA TYR A 226 2.27 -1.06 -13.93
C TYR A 226 2.38 -0.42 -15.30
#